data_a457cce1740e3431b945994890791f76
#
_entry.id   a457cce1740e3431b945994890791f76
#
_cell.length_a   1.000
_cell.length_b   1.000
_cell.length_c   1.000
_cell.angle_alpha   90.00
_cell.angle_beta   90.00
_cell.angle_gamma   90.00
#
_symmetry.space_group_name_H-M   'P 1'
#
loop_
_entity.id
_entity.type
_entity.pdbx_description
1 polymer ?
#
loop_
_entity_poly.entity_id
_entity_poly.type
_entity_poly.pdbx_seq_one_letter_code
_entity_poly.pdbx_strand_id
1 'polypeptide(L)'
;MDQYNENKTTEQIFISEQDNEIYFNGPINYISMSNLNKELLKLESKIIKESNKLKRKLSEMLKDDKELDNGESKYCSLKIKYKPIKLYISSHGGSVYQVLGAYDSIKNMKVPVHTICKGFVASAGTILSLAGDKRFITQNSYMLIHQLRSGMWGKFEEIKDDYENCKTLMTHLKKIYIENTNINADELDDILKKDISWSAEICLEKGLVHEIIKSE
;
A
#
# COMPACT_ATOMS: atom_id res chain seq x y z
N MET A 1 29.04 26.98 -10.21
CA MET A 1 27.81 27.11 -11.05
C MET A 1 27.59 25.75 -11.68
N ASP A 2 26.99 24.84 -10.94
CA ASP A 2 26.68 23.52 -11.45
C ASP A 2 25.18 23.47 -11.67
N GLN A 3 24.80 23.38 -12.95
CA GLN A 3 23.43 23.20 -13.39
C GLN A 3 23.01 21.79 -13.00
N TYR A 4 22.22 21.65 -11.95
CA TYR A 4 21.44 20.45 -11.71
C TYR A 4 20.42 20.33 -12.86
N ASN A 5 20.72 19.47 -13.81
CA ASN A 5 19.75 18.99 -14.79
C ASN A 5 18.65 18.23 -14.05
N GLU A 6 17.55 18.89 -13.79
CA GLU A 6 16.29 18.24 -13.41
C GLU A 6 15.80 17.40 -14.60
N ASN A 7 16.29 16.17 -14.67
CA ASN A 7 15.62 15.16 -15.47
C ASN A 7 14.24 14.93 -14.83
N LYS A 8 13.21 15.55 -15.41
CA LYS A 8 11.81 15.24 -15.15
C LYS A 8 11.56 13.80 -15.55
N THR A 9 11.86 12.86 -14.65
CA THR A 9 11.34 11.49 -14.75
C THR A 9 9.83 11.60 -14.57
N THR A 10 9.11 11.45 -15.65
CA THR A 10 7.64 11.42 -15.64
C THR A 10 7.24 10.19 -14.83
N GLU A 11 6.78 10.42 -13.60
CA GLU A 11 6.24 9.36 -12.75
C GLU A 11 5.01 8.80 -13.43
N GLN A 12 5.09 7.54 -13.85
CA GLN A 12 3.99 6.89 -14.56
C GLN A 12 3.21 6.03 -13.56
N ILE A 13 1.97 6.42 -13.29
CA ILE A 13 0.99 5.57 -12.64
C ILE A 13 0.07 5.04 -13.75
N PHE A 14 0.10 3.73 -13.97
CA PHE A 14 -0.76 3.08 -14.95
C PHE A 14 -1.96 2.43 -14.26
N ILE A 15 -3.14 2.67 -14.80
CA ILE A 15 -4.37 2.00 -14.38
C ILE A 15 -4.86 1.13 -15.51
N SER A 16 -5.07 -0.16 -15.23
CA SER A 16 -5.82 -1.03 -16.11
C SER A 16 -7.31 -0.86 -15.83
N GLU A 17 -8.07 -0.31 -16.76
CA GLU A 17 -9.52 -0.09 -16.59
C GLU A 17 -10.34 -1.39 -16.51
N GLN A 18 -9.77 -2.54 -16.88
CA GLN A 18 -10.50 -3.81 -16.91
C GLN A 18 -10.47 -4.60 -15.61
N ASP A 19 -9.43 -4.46 -14.76
CA ASP A 19 -9.15 -5.43 -13.69
C ASP A 19 -8.97 -4.89 -12.27
N ASN A 20 -9.37 -3.68 -11.93
CA ASN A 20 -9.12 -3.07 -10.61
C ASN A 20 -7.63 -3.03 -10.24
N GLU A 21 -6.75 -2.78 -11.19
CA GLU A 21 -5.30 -2.79 -11.02
C GLU A 21 -4.71 -1.38 -11.13
N ILE A 22 -3.79 -1.06 -10.22
CA ILE A 22 -2.98 0.16 -10.24
C ILE A 22 -1.51 -0.25 -10.21
N TYR A 23 -0.70 0.34 -11.08
CA TYR A 23 0.74 0.12 -11.11
C TYR A 23 1.45 1.38 -10.63
N PHE A 24 2.15 1.27 -9.52
CA PHE A 24 2.97 2.32 -8.95
C PHE A 24 4.45 2.01 -9.21
N ASN A 25 5.06 2.74 -10.13
CA ASN A 25 6.48 2.61 -10.48
C ASN A 25 7.14 3.97 -10.33
N GLY A 26 8.03 4.12 -9.36
CA GLY A 26 8.77 5.37 -9.17
C GLY A 26 9.05 5.75 -7.72
N PRO A 27 9.60 6.95 -7.49
CA PRO A 27 9.90 7.43 -6.16
C PRO A 27 8.64 7.86 -5.41
N ILE A 28 8.71 7.76 -4.07
CA ILE A 28 7.66 8.22 -3.17
C ILE A 28 7.90 9.69 -2.85
N ASN A 29 7.06 10.56 -3.39
CA ASN A 29 7.09 12.00 -3.14
C ASN A 29 5.66 12.56 -3.10
N TYR A 30 5.53 13.88 -2.92
CA TYR A 30 4.24 14.55 -2.84
C TYR A 30 3.37 14.31 -4.09
N ILE A 31 3.96 14.42 -5.29
CA ILE A 31 3.22 14.28 -6.55
C ILE A 31 2.76 12.84 -6.75
N SER A 32 3.67 11.87 -6.59
CA SER A 32 3.36 10.46 -6.81
C SER A 32 2.32 9.93 -5.82
N MET A 33 2.40 10.30 -4.54
CA MET A 33 1.42 9.86 -3.54
C MET A 33 0.07 10.57 -3.70
N SER A 34 0.06 11.85 -4.08
CA SER A 34 -1.19 12.55 -4.41
C SER A 34 -1.91 11.90 -5.59
N ASN A 35 -1.17 11.56 -6.66
CA ASN A 35 -1.72 10.88 -7.82
C ASN A 35 -2.20 9.47 -7.47
N LEU A 36 -1.42 8.68 -6.71
CA LEU A 36 -1.82 7.36 -6.26
C LEU A 36 -3.13 7.41 -5.47
N ASN A 37 -3.23 8.29 -4.47
CA ASN A 37 -4.44 8.46 -3.67
C ASN A 37 -5.65 8.84 -4.52
N LYS A 38 -5.49 9.75 -5.48
CA LYS A 38 -6.56 10.14 -6.42
C LYS A 38 -7.07 8.94 -7.21
N GLU A 39 -6.19 8.12 -7.75
CA GLU A 39 -6.59 6.96 -8.55
C GLU A 39 -7.20 5.84 -7.70
N LEU A 40 -6.70 5.61 -6.48
CA LEU A 40 -7.29 4.69 -5.51
C LEU A 40 -8.74 5.09 -5.18
N LEU A 41 -8.99 6.36 -4.85
CA LEU A 41 -10.33 6.87 -4.53
C LEU A 41 -11.28 6.84 -5.72
N LYS A 42 -10.79 7.11 -6.93
CA LYS A 42 -11.55 7.01 -8.18
C LYS A 42 -12.01 5.56 -8.41
N LEU A 43 -11.08 4.62 -8.26
CA LEU A 43 -11.35 3.19 -8.47
C LEU A 43 -12.28 2.63 -7.37
N GLU A 44 -12.07 3.00 -6.11
CA GLU A 44 -12.98 2.67 -5.01
C GLU A 44 -14.41 3.13 -5.31
N SER A 45 -14.58 4.40 -5.73
CA SER A 45 -15.88 4.98 -6.07
C SER A 45 -16.56 4.24 -7.21
N LYS A 46 -15.80 3.81 -8.25
CA LYS A 46 -16.29 3.01 -9.38
C LYS A 46 -16.79 1.65 -8.89
N ILE A 47 -15.98 0.92 -8.11
CA ILE A 47 -16.33 -0.41 -7.60
C ILE A 47 -17.58 -0.37 -6.72
N ILE A 48 -17.68 0.62 -5.83
CA ILE A 48 -18.85 0.79 -4.95
C ILE A 48 -20.12 1.07 -5.78
N LYS A 49 -20.03 1.95 -6.78
CA LYS A 49 -21.17 2.27 -7.67
C LYS A 49 -21.65 1.03 -8.44
N GLU A 50 -20.74 0.29 -9.05
CA GLU A 50 -21.06 -0.92 -9.80
C GLU A 50 -21.68 -2.01 -8.90
N SER A 51 -21.10 -2.23 -7.72
CA SER A 51 -21.60 -3.19 -6.74
C SER A 51 -23.00 -2.82 -6.25
N ASN A 52 -23.27 -1.53 -5.99
CA ASN A 52 -24.59 -1.05 -5.59
C ASN A 52 -25.64 -1.20 -6.73
N LYS A 53 -25.23 -0.95 -7.98
CA LYS A 53 -26.10 -1.19 -9.16
C LYS A 53 -26.46 -2.67 -9.30
N LEU A 54 -25.51 -3.56 -9.11
CA LEU A 54 -25.73 -5.00 -9.14
C LEU A 54 -26.67 -5.45 -8.01
N LYS A 55 -26.47 -4.93 -6.79
CA LYS A 55 -27.32 -5.21 -5.63
C LYS A 55 -28.77 -4.81 -5.90
N ARG A 56 -29.01 -3.62 -6.48
CA ARG A 56 -30.37 -3.16 -6.83
C ARG A 56 -31.03 -4.11 -7.83
N LYS A 57 -30.34 -4.44 -8.94
CA LYS A 57 -30.85 -5.39 -9.92
C LYS A 57 -31.20 -6.74 -9.31
N LEU A 58 -30.32 -7.28 -8.45
CA LEU A 58 -30.56 -8.57 -7.80
C LEU A 58 -31.76 -8.50 -6.84
N SER A 59 -31.91 -7.38 -6.11
CA SER A 59 -33.07 -7.17 -5.22
C SER A 59 -34.39 -7.02 -5.99
N GLU A 60 -34.37 -6.45 -7.20
CA GLU A 60 -35.53 -6.36 -8.09
C GLU A 60 -35.93 -7.74 -8.61
N MET A 61 -34.98 -8.52 -9.13
CA MET A 61 -35.22 -9.90 -9.59
C MET A 61 -35.79 -10.80 -8.48
N LEU A 62 -35.28 -10.70 -7.26
CA LEU A 62 -35.77 -11.47 -6.10
C LEU A 62 -37.17 -11.02 -5.60
N LYS A 63 -37.66 -9.85 -6.00
CA LYS A 63 -39.05 -9.42 -5.70
C LYS A 63 -40.06 -10.05 -6.64
N ASP A 64 -39.68 -10.24 -7.90
CA ASP A 64 -40.56 -10.85 -8.90
C ASP A 64 -40.81 -12.33 -8.65
N ASP A 65 -39.89 -13.04 -7.93
CA ASP A 65 -40.04 -14.44 -7.53
C ASP A 65 -40.95 -14.65 -6.29
N LYS A 66 -41.60 -13.61 -5.73
CA LYS A 66 -42.36 -13.65 -4.47
C LYS A 66 -43.88 -13.72 -4.61
N GLU A 67 -44.41 -14.43 -5.57
CA GLU A 67 -45.83 -14.82 -5.55
C GLU A 67 -46.10 -16.17 -4.82
N LEU A 68 -45.17 -16.74 -4.10
CA LEU A 68 -45.36 -17.99 -3.36
C LEU A 68 -44.89 -17.90 -1.90
N ASP A 69 -45.88 -17.75 -1.01
CA ASP A 69 -45.99 -18.33 0.34
C ASP A 69 -45.37 -17.59 1.54
N ASN A 70 -46.32 -17.33 2.50
CA ASN A 70 -46.12 -17.18 3.96
C ASN A 70 -45.07 -16.25 4.55
N GLY A 71 -45.39 -14.95 4.62
CA GLY A 71 -45.29 -14.14 5.83
C GLY A 71 -43.94 -13.77 6.42
N GLU A 72 -42.87 -14.42 6.11
CA GLU A 72 -41.53 -14.08 6.62
C GLU A 72 -40.62 -13.55 5.50
N SER A 73 -40.36 -12.24 5.57
CA SER A 73 -39.41 -11.60 4.65
C SER A 73 -38.00 -12.14 4.88
N LYS A 74 -37.64 -13.20 4.18
CA LYS A 74 -36.28 -13.73 4.10
C LYS A 74 -35.37 -12.81 3.28
N TYR A 75 -35.37 -11.50 3.62
CA TYR A 75 -34.36 -10.58 3.14
C TYR A 75 -33.06 -10.86 3.90
N CYS A 76 -32.36 -11.90 3.49
CA CYS A 76 -30.97 -12.08 3.82
C CYS A 76 -30.24 -10.77 3.42
N SER A 77 -29.65 -10.08 4.39
CA SER A 77 -28.86 -8.87 4.13
C SER A 77 -27.70 -9.28 3.22
N LEU A 78 -27.85 -9.06 1.91
CA LEU A 78 -26.81 -9.32 0.93
C LEU A 78 -25.57 -8.48 1.29
N LYS A 79 -24.62 -9.12 1.99
CA LYS A 79 -23.32 -8.51 2.26
C LYS A 79 -22.56 -8.45 0.93
N ILE A 80 -22.30 -7.24 0.45
CA ILE A 80 -21.47 -7.05 -0.74
C ILE A 80 -20.02 -7.35 -0.33
N LYS A 81 -19.39 -8.29 -1.03
CA LYS A 81 -17.93 -8.49 -0.99
C LYS A 81 -17.35 -7.79 -2.22
N TYR A 82 -16.63 -6.70 -1.99
CA TYR A 82 -15.97 -5.98 -3.07
C TYR A 82 -14.83 -6.79 -3.66
N LYS A 83 -14.66 -6.72 -4.99
CA LYS A 83 -13.42 -7.18 -5.65
C LYS A 83 -12.29 -6.27 -5.21
N PRO A 84 -11.16 -6.79 -4.68
CA PRO A 84 -10.08 -5.94 -4.18
C PRO A 84 -9.41 -5.14 -5.30
N ILE A 85 -8.88 -3.98 -4.94
CA ILE A 85 -7.96 -3.22 -5.77
C ILE A 85 -6.59 -3.88 -5.65
N LYS A 86 -5.94 -4.17 -6.78
CA LYS A 86 -4.57 -4.67 -6.80
C LYS A 86 -3.61 -3.51 -7.04
N LEU A 87 -2.74 -3.24 -6.07
CA LEU A 87 -1.71 -2.21 -6.16
C LEU A 87 -0.34 -2.87 -6.35
N TYR A 88 0.15 -2.83 -7.58
CA TYR A 88 1.50 -3.28 -7.92
C TYR A 88 2.51 -2.19 -7.59
N ILE A 89 3.57 -2.54 -6.85
CA ILE A 89 4.55 -1.59 -6.33
C ILE A 89 5.95 -1.98 -6.81
N SER A 90 6.65 -1.01 -7.44
CA SER A 90 8.07 -1.04 -7.73
C SER A 90 8.66 0.32 -7.38
N SER A 91 9.43 0.41 -6.29
CA SER A 91 9.88 1.70 -5.76
C SER A 91 11.14 1.56 -4.91
N HIS A 92 12.08 2.46 -5.11
CA HIS A 92 13.25 2.62 -4.23
C HIS A 92 12.94 3.38 -2.92
N GLY A 93 11.67 3.79 -2.72
CA GLY A 93 11.26 4.57 -1.56
C GLY A 93 11.24 6.08 -1.82
N GLY A 94 11.44 6.87 -0.77
CA GLY A 94 11.42 8.32 -0.80
C GLY A 94 10.88 8.94 0.50
N SER A 95 10.00 9.93 0.40
CA SER A 95 9.51 10.71 1.53
C SER A 95 8.66 9.87 2.51
N VAL A 96 9.12 9.83 3.76
CA VAL A 96 8.42 9.13 4.85
C VAL A 96 7.06 9.77 5.15
N TYR A 97 6.97 11.09 5.22
CA TYR A 97 5.70 11.77 5.50
C TYR A 97 4.65 11.48 4.42
N GLN A 98 5.08 11.41 3.16
CA GLN A 98 4.15 11.14 2.05
C GLN A 98 3.66 9.70 2.04
N VAL A 99 4.51 8.74 2.37
CA VAL A 99 4.07 7.34 2.45
C VAL A 99 3.16 7.08 3.64
N LEU A 100 3.37 7.74 4.78
CA LEU A 100 2.48 7.62 5.94
C LEU A 100 1.06 8.10 5.60
N GLY A 101 0.93 9.24 4.89
CA GLY A 101 -0.37 9.71 4.40
C GLY A 101 -1.04 8.72 3.44
N ALA A 102 -0.28 8.10 2.53
CA ALA A 102 -0.80 7.08 1.63
C ALA A 102 -1.18 5.78 2.37
N TYR A 103 -0.38 5.37 3.36
CA TYR A 103 -0.65 4.25 4.24
C TYR A 103 -2.00 4.40 4.93
N ASP A 104 -2.24 5.54 5.59
CA ASP A 104 -3.50 5.82 6.26
C ASP A 104 -4.68 5.88 5.28
N SER A 105 -4.48 6.46 4.11
CA SER A 105 -5.50 6.51 3.06
C SER A 105 -5.93 5.10 2.65
N ILE A 106 -4.97 4.20 2.41
CA ILE A 106 -5.24 2.80 2.02
C ILE A 106 -5.94 2.05 3.16
N LYS A 107 -5.47 2.19 4.40
CA LYS A 107 -6.08 1.54 5.59
C LYS A 107 -7.53 1.95 5.83
N ASN A 108 -7.92 3.15 5.41
CA ASN A 108 -9.28 3.69 5.58
C ASN A 108 -10.21 3.39 4.39
N MET A 109 -9.75 2.70 3.34
CA MET A 109 -10.58 2.36 2.19
C MET A 109 -11.64 1.30 2.53
N LYS A 110 -12.83 1.44 1.94
CA LYS A 110 -13.94 0.48 2.07
C LYS A 110 -13.75 -0.74 1.17
N VAL A 111 -13.08 -0.54 0.04
CA VAL A 111 -12.71 -1.60 -0.90
C VAL A 111 -11.34 -2.12 -0.49
N PRO A 112 -11.17 -3.44 -0.24
CA PRO A 112 -9.88 -3.99 0.14
C PRO A 112 -8.79 -3.69 -0.89
N VAL A 113 -7.60 -3.37 -0.42
CA VAL A 113 -6.42 -3.17 -1.25
C VAL A 113 -5.44 -4.31 -1.05
N HIS A 114 -5.11 -5.00 -2.13
CA HIS A 114 -4.06 -6.02 -2.16
C HIS A 114 -2.80 -5.42 -2.76
N THR A 115 -1.70 -5.38 -2.01
CA THR A 115 -0.41 -4.89 -2.49
C THR A 115 0.41 -6.03 -3.07
N ILE A 116 1.05 -5.79 -4.21
CA ILE A 116 1.90 -6.75 -4.91
C ILE A 116 3.28 -6.12 -5.16
N CYS A 117 4.30 -6.57 -4.46
CA CYS A 117 5.67 -6.15 -4.69
C CYS A 117 6.21 -6.78 -5.98
N LYS A 118 6.69 -5.95 -6.92
CA LYS A 118 7.20 -6.39 -8.22
C LYS A 118 8.57 -5.76 -8.49
N GLY A 119 9.57 -6.59 -8.79
CA GLY A 119 10.95 -6.18 -9.01
C GLY A 119 11.65 -5.78 -7.70
N PHE A 120 11.74 -4.50 -7.40
CA PHE A 120 12.41 -4.02 -6.19
C PHE A 120 11.53 -3.02 -5.42
N VAL A 121 11.37 -3.28 -4.11
CA VAL A 121 10.61 -2.42 -3.21
C VAL A 121 11.44 -2.12 -1.98
N ALA A 122 11.84 -0.86 -1.79
CA ALA A 122 12.77 -0.48 -0.74
C ALA A 122 12.28 0.70 0.10
N SER A 123 12.79 0.78 1.35
CA SER A 123 12.63 1.96 2.22
C SER A 123 11.13 2.30 2.40
N ALA A 124 10.73 3.55 2.15
CA ALA A 124 9.33 3.98 2.21
C ALA A 124 8.39 3.12 1.33
N GLY A 125 8.90 2.48 0.25
CA GLY A 125 8.13 1.55 -0.58
C GLY A 125 7.63 0.33 0.19
N THR A 126 8.39 -0.16 1.17
CA THR A 126 7.99 -1.28 2.02
C THR A 126 6.85 -0.89 2.95
N ILE A 127 6.83 0.35 3.47
CA ILE A 127 5.71 0.90 4.25
C ILE A 127 4.43 0.97 3.40
N LEU A 128 4.54 1.41 2.14
CA LEU A 128 3.41 1.42 1.21
C LEU A 128 2.86 -0.01 1.00
N SER A 129 3.75 -1.01 0.87
CA SER A 129 3.35 -2.41 0.76
C SER A 129 2.60 -2.91 1.99
N LEU A 130 3.04 -2.52 3.20
CA LEU A 130 2.40 -2.90 4.47
C LEU A 130 0.99 -2.32 4.66
N ALA A 131 0.60 -1.33 3.86
CA ALA A 131 -0.75 -0.77 3.89
C ALA A 131 -1.81 -1.76 3.36
N GLY A 132 -1.43 -2.75 2.54
CA GLY A 132 -2.36 -3.71 1.94
C GLY A 132 -3.03 -4.65 2.93
N ASP A 133 -4.32 -4.95 2.72
CA ASP A 133 -5.07 -5.97 3.48
C ASP A 133 -4.51 -7.38 3.25
N LYS A 134 -4.14 -7.67 2.00
CA LYS A 134 -3.31 -8.81 1.63
C LYS A 134 -2.08 -8.30 0.89
N ARG A 135 -0.96 -8.91 1.17
CA ARG A 135 0.34 -8.52 0.64
C ARG A 135 0.97 -9.68 -0.10
N PHE A 136 1.44 -9.40 -1.31
CA PHE A 136 2.03 -10.38 -2.21
C PHE A 136 3.39 -9.89 -2.70
N ILE A 137 4.21 -10.82 -3.15
CA ILE A 137 5.47 -10.54 -3.84
C ILE A 137 5.63 -11.50 -5.02
N THR A 138 6.13 -11.02 -6.15
CA THR A 138 6.47 -11.92 -7.26
C THR A 138 7.78 -12.65 -6.97
N GLN A 139 7.92 -13.88 -7.47
CA GLN A 139 9.00 -14.81 -7.12
C GLN A 139 10.42 -14.23 -7.27
N ASN A 140 10.66 -13.40 -8.28
CA ASN A 140 11.98 -12.81 -8.56
C ASN A 140 12.12 -11.38 -8.03
N SER A 141 11.30 -11.00 -7.06
CA SER A 141 11.33 -9.66 -6.47
C SER A 141 12.07 -9.64 -5.15
N TYR A 142 12.56 -8.45 -4.80
CA TYR A 142 13.32 -8.21 -3.58
C TYR A 142 12.73 -7.04 -2.80
N MET A 143 12.85 -7.10 -1.47
CA MET A 143 12.54 -5.97 -0.60
C MET A 143 13.77 -5.58 0.22
N LEU A 144 13.88 -4.28 0.53
CA LEU A 144 14.93 -3.75 1.40
C LEU A 144 14.33 -2.85 2.47
N ILE A 145 14.60 -3.22 3.72
CA ILE A 145 14.26 -2.42 4.90
C ILE A 145 15.56 -1.84 5.45
N HIS A 146 15.53 -0.54 5.71
CA HIS A 146 16.64 0.16 6.34
C HIS A 146 16.16 1.34 7.20
N GLN A 147 17.05 1.88 8.01
CA GLN A 147 16.76 3.05 8.83
C GLN A 147 16.47 4.31 8.00
N LEU A 148 15.84 5.29 8.64
CA LEU A 148 15.61 6.62 8.08
C LEU A 148 16.94 7.25 7.65
N ARG A 149 16.97 7.81 6.44
CA ARG A 149 18.08 8.60 5.92
C ARG A 149 17.66 10.06 5.87
N SER A 150 18.43 10.94 6.50
CA SER A 150 18.18 12.38 6.51
C SER A 150 19.47 13.16 6.40
N GLY A 151 19.39 14.39 5.91
CA GLY A 151 20.45 15.38 5.99
C GLY A 151 19.96 16.54 6.86
N MET A 152 20.84 17.06 7.74
CA MET A 152 20.52 18.14 8.64
C MET A 152 21.49 19.30 8.40
N TRP A 153 20.96 20.50 8.26
CA TRP A 153 21.71 21.72 8.09
C TRP A 153 20.97 22.89 8.69
N GLY A 154 21.64 23.72 9.48
CA GLY A 154 21.02 24.86 10.13
C GLY A 154 21.75 25.31 11.37
N LYS A 155 21.10 26.10 12.22
CA LYS A 155 21.60 26.48 13.55
C LYS A 155 21.56 25.31 14.48
N PHE A 156 22.31 25.35 15.56
CA PHE A 156 22.44 24.26 16.54
C PHE A 156 21.09 23.75 17.04
N GLU A 157 20.16 24.61 17.44
CA GLU A 157 18.85 24.20 17.94
C GLU A 157 17.98 23.63 16.81
N GLU A 158 18.06 24.15 15.58
CA GLU A 158 17.35 23.60 14.41
C GLU A 158 17.80 22.16 14.12
N ILE A 159 19.12 21.89 14.15
CA ILE A 159 19.68 20.54 13.96
C ILE A 159 19.21 19.58 15.07
N LYS A 160 19.12 20.06 16.31
CA LYS A 160 18.65 19.27 17.43
C LYS A 160 17.15 18.92 17.30
N ASP A 161 16.33 19.87 16.87
CA ASP A 161 14.92 19.65 16.60
C ASP A 161 14.73 18.64 15.45
N ASP A 162 15.50 18.74 14.38
CA ASP A 162 15.49 17.79 13.27
C ASP A 162 15.88 16.38 13.72
N TYR A 163 16.88 16.26 14.60
CA TYR A 163 17.27 14.98 15.18
C TYR A 163 16.15 14.34 16.01
N GLU A 164 15.47 15.10 16.87
CA GLU A 164 14.35 14.61 17.68
C GLU A 164 13.14 14.25 16.80
N ASN A 165 12.88 14.99 15.71
CA ASN A 165 11.88 14.67 14.71
C ASN A 165 12.20 13.32 14.02
N CYS A 166 13.46 13.10 13.62
CA CYS A 166 13.90 11.83 13.04
C CYS A 166 13.75 10.65 14.00
N LYS A 167 14.05 10.81 15.29
CA LYS A 167 13.82 9.78 16.32
C LYS A 167 12.35 9.41 16.44
N THR A 168 11.48 10.41 16.47
CA THR A 168 10.02 10.22 16.54
C THR A 168 9.52 9.46 15.32
N LEU A 169 9.94 9.85 14.12
CA LEU A 169 9.61 9.13 12.89
C LEU A 169 10.12 7.69 12.90
N MET A 170 11.37 7.44 13.31
CA MET A 170 11.90 6.09 13.41
C MET A 170 11.09 5.21 14.37
N THR A 171 10.69 5.75 15.52
CA THR A 171 9.84 5.05 16.48
C THR A 171 8.50 4.66 15.84
N HIS A 172 7.90 5.58 15.09
CA HIS A 172 6.63 5.33 14.39
C HIS A 172 6.78 4.28 13.28
N LEU A 173 7.82 4.37 12.45
CA LEU A 173 8.10 3.37 11.42
C LEU A 173 8.34 1.97 12.00
N LYS A 174 9.13 1.86 13.09
CA LYS A 174 9.33 0.59 13.79
C LYS A 174 8.02 -0.01 14.26
N LYS A 175 7.12 0.81 14.81
CA LYS A 175 5.79 0.36 15.23
C LYS A 175 5.01 -0.25 14.06
N ILE A 176 5.01 0.39 12.89
CA ILE A 176 4.33 -0.14 11.69
C ILE A 176 4.88 -1.51 11.31
N TYR A 177 6.22 -1.71 11.30
CA TYR A 177 6.80 -3.02 10.99
C TYR A 177 6.41 -4.07 12.01
N ILE A 178 6.54 -3.79 13.32
CA ILE A 178 6.23 -4.74 14.40
C ILE A 178 4.75 -5.16 14.37
N GLU A 179 3.84 -4.23 14.11
CA GLU A 179 2.39 -4.52 14.07
C GLU A 179 1.95 -5.28 12.83
N ASN A 180 2.72 -5.25 11.73
CA ASN A 180 2.32 -5.80 10.46
C ASN A 180 3.18 -6.97 9.97
N THR A 181 4.21 -7.38 10.72
CA THR A 181 5.15 -8.45 10.33
C THR A 181 5.41 -9.42 11.48
N ASN A 182 6.20 -10.46 11.23
CA ASN A 182 6.66 -11.41 12.25
C ASN A 182 7.98 -10.97 12.92
N ILE A 183 8.48 -9.76 12.60
CA ILE A 183 9.78 -9.26 13.08
C ILE A 183 9.57 -8.66 14.48
N ASN A 184 10.34 -9.12 15.46
CA ASN A 184 10.34 -8.52 16.80
C ASN A 184 11.22 -7.25 16.87
N ALA A 185 11.11 -6.50 17.97
CA ALA A 185 11.77 -5.20 18.10
C ALA A 185 13.31 -5.29 18.03
N ASP A 186 13.90 -6.27 18.72
CA ASP A 186 15.37 -6.43 18.77
C ASP A 186 15.93 -6.81 17.38
N GLU A 187 15.26 -7.74 16.72
CA GLU A 187 15.60 -8.15 15.35
C GLU A 187 15.47 -6.99 14.37
N LEU A 188 14.40 -6.19 14.48
CA LEU A 188 14.17 -5.03 13.62
C LEU A 188 15.29 -3.99 13.76
N ASP A 189 15.79 -3.76 14.97
CA ASP A 189 16.89 -2.83 15.21
C ASP A 189 18.18 -3.27 14.52
N ASP A 190 18.43 -4.55 14.42
CA ASP A 190 19.59 -5.10 13.70
C ASP A 190 19.40 -5.08 12.18
N ILE A 191 18.19 -5.31 11.71
CA ILE A 191 17.84 -5.21 10.29
C ILE A 191 18.03 -3.79 9.79
N LEU A 192 17.50 -2.82 10.52
CA LEU A 192 17.51 -1.40 10.16
C LEU A 192 18.92 -0.80 10.01
N LYS A 193 19.93 -1.39 10.66
CA LYS A 193 21.35 -0.98 10.55
C LYS A 193 22.02 -1.45 9.26
N LYS A 194 21.34 -2.29 8.46
CA LYS A 194 21.94 -2.96 7.29
C LYS A 194 21.13 -2.62 6.03
N ASP A 195 21.83 -2.53 4.91
CA ASP A 195 21.23 -2.37 3.58
C ASP A 195 21.28 -3.72 2.82
N ILE A 196 20.55 -4.72 3.33
CA ILE A 196 20.50 -6.05 2.73
C ILE A 196 19.15 -6.29 2.10
N SER A 197 19.16 -6.62 0.80
CA SER A 197 17.94 -6.97 0.06
C SER A 197 17.51 -8.39 0.37
N TRP A 198 16.22 -8.58 0.62
CA TRP A 198 15.60 -9.86 0.93
C TRP A 198 14.85 -10.42 -0.27
N SER A 199 15.05 -11.72 -0.52
CA SER A 199 14.29 -12.45 -1.54
C SER A 199 12.83 -12.60 -1.13
N ALA A 200 12.01 -13.07 -2.07
CA ALA A 200 10.58 -13.31 -1.83
C ALA A 200 10.36 -14.30 -0.65
N GLU A 201 11.20 -15.32 -0.53
CA GLU A 201 11.12 -16.35 0.53
C GLU A 201 11.38 -15.74 1.91
N ILE A 202 12.42 -14.91 2.04
CA ILE A 202 12.71 -14.21 3.30
C ILE A 202 11.58 -13.23 3.64
N CYS A 203 11.05 -12.51 2.66
CA CYS A 203 9.93 -11.60 2.86
C CYS A 203 8.68 -12.32 3.37
N LEU A 204 8.41 -13.54 2.86
CA LEU A 204 7.32 -14.39 3.33
C LEU A 204 7.56 -14.88 4.76
N GLU A 205 8.76 -15.40 5.06
CA GLU A 205 9.16 -15.88 6.40
C GLU A 205 8.99 -14.76 7.46
N LYS A 206 9.47 -13.57 7.13
CA LYS A 206 9.40 -12.39 8.02
C LYS A 206 8.01 -11.75 8.10
N GLY A 207 7.04 -12.23 7.33
CA GLY A 207 5.66 -11.71 7.33
C GLY A 207 5.49 -10.34 6.66
N LEU A 208 6.47 -9.89 5.88
CA LEU A 208 6.32 -8.68 5.04
C LEU A 208 5.23 -8.89 4.00
N VAL A 209 5.12 -10.10 3.50
CA VAL A 209 4.09 -10.53 2.56
C VAL A 209 3.41 -11.80 3.07
N HIS A 210 2.21 -12.07 2.58
CA HIS A 210 1.43 -13.26 2.94
C HIS A 210 1.58 -14.39 1.94
N GLU A 211 2.01 -14.08 0.70
CA GLU A 211 2.08 -15.07 -0.38
C GLU A 211 3.07 -14.66 -1.47
N ILE A 212 3.73 -15.64 -2.08
CA ILE A 212 4.58 -15.47 -3.25
C ILE A 212 3.78 -15.85 -4.50
N ILE A 213 3.66 -14.91 -5.45
CA ILE A 213 3.08 -15.16 -6.77
C ILE A 213 4.16 -15.82 -7.63
N LYS A 214 3.94 -17.10 -7.98
CA LYS A 214 4.81 -17.82 -8.91
C LYS A 214 4.38 -17.52 -10.35
N SER A 215 5.35 -17.37 -11.26
CA SER A 215 5.08 -17.39 -12.70
C SER A 215 4.69 -18.83 -13.09
N GLU A 216 3.58 -18.95 -13.80
CA GLU A 216 3.19 -20.21 -14.46
C GLU A 216 4.16 -20.53 -15.60
#